data_fa09a707baead66ca14a1655f2a19d78
#
_entry.id   fa09a707baead66ca14a1655f2a19d78
#
_cell.length_a   1.000
_cell.length_b   1.000
_cell.length_c   1.000
_cell.angle_alpha   90.00
_cell.angle_beta   90.00
_cell.angle_gamma   90.00
#
_symmetry.space_group_name_H-M   'P 1'
#
loop_
_entity.id
_entity.type
_entity.pdbx_description
1 polymer ?
#
loop_
_entity_poly.entity_id
_entity_poly.type
_entity_poly.pdbx_seq_one_letter_code
_entity_poly.pdbx_strand_id
1 'polypeptide(L)'
;MMISQIKPEVSGFSVLTEEDLQQLAAAMKQAVEHAEASAPGIQRFAREKADSAAEAVRFLLAQRHRALASGLPDSDSRYYHLLNRKLARFMAVFVALFRVEPGYLYGLADTHPQVLLWVLSSAEIDPLDPSAVRLSLLLADKLQAQVWLDTVSLATSTQLIETLQSAAISQIPQSELAMRALVRRHELNTEFANKCIRDGSTKVSGLARHQLACSGHEAGINWVIEHGDPAQSLFTHLLVRKDKVAWLRGDILPQKEAFQQVDEYAIVNRLPESFTLPDFANDKRAYLKAALAGDPLAVEPMIEALFSAQDEVEQEHWVSAIFLILGEKMPVRVADLGVKYNAQHAAELLMHWWQDLEPEAVQVPMMRMGGSLSYATSIDVLKSPSMPALFRTWVWRDLCLNGGIYVPYDPMGWPEKQRRAINTLSKNSTASERYNQRMRDAAVGR
;
A
#
# COMPACT_ATOMS: atom_id res chain seq x y z
N MET A 1 -35.29 -11.62 -15.94
CA MET A 1 -36.02 -12.55 -15.07
C MET A 1 -35.57 -13.99 -15.28
N MET A 2 -34.27 -14.26 -15.23
CA MET A 2 -33.70 -15.62 -15.33
C MET A 2 -32.28 -15.76 -14.73
N ILE A 3 -31.96 -15.05 -13.65
CA ILE A 3 -30.70 -15.26 -12.89
C ILE A 3 -31.00 -15.88 -11.52
N SER A 4 -32.26 -16.23 -11.21
CA SER A 4 -32.70 -16.59 -9.87
C SER A 4 -32.79 -18.10 -9.60
N GLN A 5 -31.92 -18.93 -10.12
CA GLN A 5 -31.93 -20.39 -9.78
C GLN A 5 -30.58 -20.97 -9.35
N ILE A 6 -29.63 -20.17 -8.86
CA ILE A 6 -28.52 -20.75 -8.07
C ILE A 6 -28.89 -20.56 -6.60
N LYS A 7 -29.61 -21.53 -6.01
CA LYS A 7 -29.83 -21.57 -4.56
C LYS A 7 -28.48 -21.65 -3.85
N PRO A 8 -28.18 -20.77 -2.88
CA PRO A 8 -27.03 -20.93 -2.03
C PRO A 8 -27.26 -22.11 -1.09
N GLU A 9 -26.57 -23.21 -1.29
CA GLU A 9 -26.40 -24.20 -0.23
C GLU A 9 -25.36 -23.67 0.77
N VAL A 10 -25.76 -23.74 2.01
CA VAL A 10 -25.22 -23.35 3.29
C VAL A 10 -23.71 -23.62 3.45
N SER A 11 -23.02 -22.59 4.03
CA SER A 11 -21.76 -22.69 4.80
C SER A 11 -20.57 -23.46 4.16
N GLY A 12 -20.15 -23.05 3.00
CA GLY A 12 -18.87 -23.40 2.43
C GLY A 12 -18.52 -22.38 1.35
N PHE A 13 -17.34 -21.78 1.43
CA PHE A 13 -16.85 -20.94 0.32
C PHE A 13 -16.94 -21.75 -0.98
N SER A 14 -17.76 -21.30 -1.93
CA SER A 14 -17.87 -21.98 -3.22
C SER A 14 -16.59 -21.78 -4.00
N VAL A 15 -15.96 -22.87 -4.43
CA VAL A 15 -14.80 -22.80 -5.33
C VAL A 15 -15.29 -22.29 -6.67
N LEU A 16 -14.63 -21.26 -7.20
CA LEU A 16 -14.91 -20.71 -8.52
C LEU A 16 -14.12 -21.48 -9.59
N THR A 17 -14.76 -21.75 -10.71
CA THR A 17 -14.11 -22.34 -11.88
C THR A 17 -13.89 -21.30 -12.98
N GLU A 18 -13.04 -21.61 -13.96
CA GLU A 18 -12.92 -20.77 -15.15
C GLU A 18 -14.25 -20.71 -15.94
N GLU A 19 -15.04 -21.78 -15.90
CA GLU A 19 -16.36 -21.85 -16.52
C GLU A 19 -17.32 -20.85 -15.84
N ASP A 20 -17.29 -20.75 -14.49
CA ASP A 20 -18.08 -19.72 -13.77
C ASP A 20 -17.71 -18.31 -14.20
N LEU A 21 -16.41 -18.04 -14.37
CA LEU A 21 -15.95 -16.72 -14.83
C LEU A 21 -16.36 -16.46 -16.28
N GLN A 22 -16.31 -17.46 -17.15
CA GLN A 22 -16.79 -17.35 -18.55
C GLN A 22 -18.30 -17.10 -18.61
N GLN A 23 -19.08 -17.78 -17.78
CA GLN A 23 -20.53 -17.54 -17.67
C GLN A 23 -20.84 -16.12 -17.15
N LEU A 24 -20.10 -15.63 -16.15
CA LEU A 24 -20.21 -14.26 -15.68
C LEU A 24 -19.87 -13.23 -16.77
N ALA A 25 -18.80 -13.47 -17.54
CA ALA A 25 -18.41 -12.60 -18.64
C ALA A 25 -19.47 -12.58 -19.75
N ALA A 26 -20.04 -13.73 -20.09
CA ALA A 26 -21.13 -13.85 -21.06
C ALA A 26 -22.39 -13.11 -20.59
N ALA A 27 -22.77 -13.25 -19.31
CA ALA A 27 -23.91 -12.56 -18.72
C ALA A 27 -23.70 -11.04 -18.72
N MET A 28 -22.49 -10.58 -18.40
CA MET A 28 -22.14 -9.15 -18.47
C MET A 28 -22.28 -8.61 -19.89
N LYS A 29 -21.76 -9.34 -20.89
CA LYS A 29 -21.88 -8.97 -22.31
C LYS A 29 -23.34 -8.91 -22.76
N GLN A 30 -24.13 -9.93 -22.41
CA GLN A 30 -25.54 -9.98 -22.75
C GLN A 30 -26.31 -8.79 -22.13
N ALA A 31 -26.01 -8.39 -20.89
CA ALA A 31 -26.62 -7.23 -20.28
C ALA A 31 -26.27 -5.94 -21.03
N VAL A 32 -25.03 -5.79 -21.51
CA VAL A 32 -24.61 -4.64 -22.33
C VAL A 32 -25.40 -4.60 -23.66
N GLU A 33 -25.48 -5.74 -24.36
CA GLU A 33 -26.23 -5.87 -25.60
C GLU A 33 -27.73 -5.55 -25.38
N HIS A 34 -28.30 -5.99 -24.25
CA HIS A 34 -29.68 -5.66 -23.90
C HIS A 34 -29.87 -4.14 -23.67
N ALA A 35 -28.95 -3.51 -22.95
CA ALA A 35 -28.98 -2.05 -22.76
C ALA A 35 -28.84 -1.29 -24.08
N GLU A 36 -28.09 -1.82 -25.03
CA GLU A 36 -27.92 -1.26 -26.38
C GLU A 36 -29.20 -1.39 -27.24
N ALA A 37 -30.04 -2.36 -26.98
CA ALA A 37 -31.32 -2.53 -27.64
C ALA A 37 -32.45 -1.63 -27.08
N SER A 38 -32.18 -0.89 -26.00
CA SER A 38 -33.14 0.04 -25.39
C SER A 38 -33.47 1.21 -26.31
N ALA A 39 -34.59 1.92 -26.01
CA ALA A 39 -35.02 3.09 -26.80
C ALA A 39 -33.85 4.13 -26.90
N PRO A 40 -33.54 4.63 -28.13
CA PRO A 40 -32.32 5.44 -28.38
C PRO A 40 -32.15 6.65 -27.46
N GLY A 41 -33.27 7.30 -27.08
CA GLY A 41 -33.22 8.46 -26.18
C GLY A 41 -32.81 8.11 -24.74
N ILE A 42 -33.29 6.96 -24.22
CA ILE A 42 -32.96 6.46 -22.89
C ILE A 42 -31.51 5.98 -22.88
N GLN A 43 -31.13 5.21 -23.89
CA GLN A 43 -29.75 4.71 -24.06
C GLN A 43 -28.73 5.85 -24.08
N ARG A 44 -28.96 6.87 -24.93
CA ARG A 44 -28.04 8.01 -25.03
C ARG A 44 -27.94 8.75 -23.71
N PHE A 45 -29.05 9.04 -23.05
CA PHE A 45 -29.07 9.72 -21.77
C PHE A 45 -28.32 8.92 -20.67
N ALA A 46 -28.60 7.60 -20.57
CA ALA A 46 -27.97 6.75 -19.55
C ALA A 46 -26.47 6.64 -19.76
N ARG A 47 -26.00 6.47 -21.03
CA ARG A 47 -24.57 6.45 -21.35
C ARG A 47 -23.91 7.78 -21.05
N GLU A 48 -24.45 8.90 -21.50
CA GLU A 48 -23.89 10.23 -21.20
C GLU A 48 -23.78 10.47 -19.69
N LYS A 49 -24.74 9.99 -18.90
CA LYS A 49 -24.68 10.07 -17.44
C LYS A 49 -23.65 9.12 -16.82
N ALA A 50 -23.56 7.88 -17.32
CA ALA A 50 -22.57 6.91 -16.86
C ALA A 50 -21.13 7.40 -17.13
N ASP A 51 -20.85 7.83 -18.36
CA ASP A 51 -19.53 8.31 -18.76
C ASP A 51 -19.13 9.58 -18.00
N SER A 52 -20.01 10.57 -17.92
CA SER A 52 -19.75 11.81 -17.18
C SER A 52 -19.51 11.57 -15.68
N ALA A 53 -20.27 10.66 -15.07
CA ALA A 53 -20.06 10.26 -13.68
C ALA A 53 -18.74 9.48 -13.52
N ALA A 54 -18.39 8.62 -14.49
CA ALA A 54 -17.18 7.83 -14.47
C ALA A 54 -15.92 8.70 -14.58
N GLU A 55 -15.91 9.70 -15.45
CA GLU A 55 -14.82 10.68 -15.53
C GLU A 55 -14.61 11.41 -14.20
N ALA A 56 -15.70 11.91 -13.60
CA ALA A 56 -15.62 12.58 -12.31
C ALA A 56 -15.10 11.64 -11.19
N VAL A 57 -15.56 10.39 -11.15
CA VAL A 57 -15.11 9.41 -10.17
C VAL A 57 -13.64 9.02 -10.39
N ARG A 58 -13.20 8.83 -11.63
CA ARG A 58 -11.79 8.58 -11.95
C ARG A 58 -10.90 9.68 -11.38
N PHE A 59 -11.27 10.93 -11.58
CA PHE A 59 -10.55 12.07 -11.01
C PHE A 59 -10.56 12.02 -9.48
N LEU A 60 -11.69 11.76 -8.83
CA LEU A 60 -11.80 11.70 -7.37
C LEU A 60 -10.99 10.53 -6.76
N LEU A 61 -10.98 9.37 -7.43
CA LEU A 61 -10.15 8.23 -7.02
C LEU A 61 -8.66 8.56 -7.11
N ALA A 62 -8.23 9.23 -8.17
CA ALA A 62 -6.84 9.70 -8.31
C ALA A 62 -6.47 10.72 -7.21
N GLN A 63 -7.37 11.66 -6.89
CA GLN A 63 -7.15 12.61 -5.79
C GLN A 63 -7.09 11.92 -4.43
N ARG A 64 -7.95 10.92 -4.18
CA ARG A 64 -7.91 10.11 -2.94
C ARG A 64 -6.61 9.34 -2.83
N HIS A 65 -6.17 8.70 -3.90
CA HIS A 65 -4.90 7.98 -3.97
C HIS A 65 -3.73 8.93 -3.66
N ARG A 66 -3.69 10.11 -4.30
CA ARG A 66 -2.65 11.12 -4.07
C ARG A 66 -2.65 11.60 -2.62
N ALA A 67 -3.82 11.85 -2.02
CA ALA A 67 -3.91 12.27 -0.63
C ALA A 67 -3.37 11.20 0.35
N LEU A 68 -3.60 9.91 0.10
CA LEU A 68 -3.03 8.82 0.89
C LEU A 68 -1.53 8.61 0.63
N ALA A 69 -1.10 8.80 -0.62
CA ALA A 69 0.31 8.68 -1.00
C ALA A 69 1.18 9.77 -0.37
N SER A 70 0.66 11.00 -0.24
CA SER A 70 1.39 12.15 0.30
C SER A 70 1.54 12.14 1.83
N GLY A 71 0.66 11.45 2.56
CA GLY A 71 0.71 11.41 4.01
C GLY A 71 -0.46 10.67 4.64
N LEU A 72 -0.53 10.66 5.98
CA LEU A 72 -1.72 10.20 6.70
C LEU A 72 -2.70 11.39 6.84
N PRO A 73 -3.85 11.39 6.15
CA PRO A 73 -4.81 12.49 6.31
C PRO A 73 -5.23 12.66 7.77
N ASP A 74 -5.28 13.90 8.26
CA ASP A 74 -5.77 14.20 9.60
C ASP A 74 -7.21 13.72 9.79
N SER A 75 -7.59 13.44 11.04
CA SER A 75 -8.95 12.96 11.37
C SER A 75 -10.06 13.93 10.99
N ASP A 76 -9.75 15.22 10.97
CA ASP A 76 -10.62 16.34 10.64
C ASP A 76 -10.33 16.96 9.25
N SER A 77 -9.50 16.30 8.44
CA SER A 77 -9.18 16.74 7.09
C SER A 77 -10.43 16.96 6.24
N ARG A 78 -10.84 18.24 6.11
CA ARG A 78 -12.02 18.62 5.32
C ARG A 78 -11.91 18.16 3.87
N TYR A 79 -10.70 18.20 3.31
CA TYR A 79 -10.45 17.79 1.94
C TYR A 79 -10.71 16.30 1.74
N TYR A 80 -10.14 15.43 2.59
CA TYR A 80 -10.31 13.98 2.50
C TYR A 80 -11.77 13.56 2.72
N HIS A 81 -12.45 14.18 3.69
CA HIS A 81 -13.88 13.95 3.91
C HIS A 81 -14.75 14.42 2.75
N LEU A 82 -14.39 15.55 2.10
CA LEU A 82 -15.10 16.04 0.92
C LEU A 82 -14.97 15.07 -0.26
N LEU A 83 -13.76 14.53 -0.49
CA LEU A 83 -13.52 13.52 -1.53
C LEU A 83 -14.44 12.29 -1.32
N ASN A 84 -14.42 11.72 -0.11
CA ASN A 84 -15.22 10.53 0.20
C ASN A 84 -16.75 10.82 0.09
N ARG A 85 -17.20 12.00 0.52
CA ARG A 85 -18.61 12.41 0.36
C ARG A 85 -19.02 12.57 -1.10
N LYS A 86 -18.14 13.12 -1.96
CA LYS A 86 -18.40 13.21 -3.40
C LYS A 86 -18.44 11.80 -4.02
N LEU A 87 -17.50 10.93 -3.68
CA LEU A 87 -17.50 9.52 -4.13
C LEU A 87 -18.81 8.82 -3.74
N ALA A 88 -19.27 8.96 -2.49
CA ALA A 88 -20.54 8.38 -2.04
C ALA A 88 -21.77 8.89 -2.84
N ARG A 89 -21.77 10.16 -3.25
CA ARG A 89 -22.84 10.70 -4.12
C ARG A 89 -22.83 10.07 -5.50
N PHE A 90 -21.66 9.90 -6.11
CA PHE A 90 -21.56 9.22 -7.40
C PHE A 90 -21.91 7.74 -7.30
N MET A 91 -21.60 7.08 -6.18
CA MET A 91 -22.03 5.71 -5.94
C MET A 91 -23.56 5.57 -6.07
N ALA A 92 -24.31 6.50 -5.49
CA ALA A 92 -25.78 6.50 -5.61
C ALA A 92 -26.25 6.61 -7.07
N VAL A 93 -25.53 7.36 -7.92
CA VAL A 93 -25.84 7.45 -9.35
C VAL A 93 -25.63 6.09 -10.04
N PHE A 94 -24.50 5.42 -9.80
CA PHE A 94 -24.22 4.12 -10.40
C PHE A 94 -25.17 3.02 -9.91
N VAL A 95 -25.53 3.02 -8.64
CA VAL A 95 -26.55 2.11 -8.09
C VAL A 95 -27.92 2.34 -8.75
N ALA A 96 -28.30 3.60 -8.99
CA ALA A 96 -29.55 3.91 -9.70
C ALA A 96 -29.50 3.44 -11.16
N LEU A 97 -28.39 3.66 -11.87
CA LEU A 97 -28.20 3.17 -13.25
C LEU A 97 -28.29 1.64 -13.32
N PHE A 98 -27.64 0.95 -12.39
CA PHE A 98 -27.68 -0.52 -12.31
C PHE A 98 -29.10 -1.04 -12.12
N ARG A 99 -29.89 -0.39 -11.27
CA ARG A 99 -31.30 -0.79 -11.03
C ARG A 99 -32.22 -0.56 -12.24
N VAL A 100 -31.90 0.41 -13.06
CA VAL A 100 -32.65 0.64 -14.31
C VAL A 100 -32.29 -0.43 -15.32
N GLU A 101 -31.01 -0.62 -15.61
CA GLU A 101 -30.49 -1.62 -16.54
C GLU A 101 -28.97 -1.84 -16.23
N PRO A 102 -28.57 -3.02 -15.74
CA PRO A 102 -27.19 -3.31 -15.38
C PRO A 102 -26.20 -3.08 -16.51
N GLY A 103 -26.60 -3.28 -17.75
CA GLY A 103 -25.73 -3.10 -18.91
C GLY A 103 -25.19 -1.68 -19.08
N TYR A 104 -25.87 -0.65 -18.59
CA TYR A 104 -25.33 0.72 -18.60
C TYR A 104 -24.11 0.87 -17.68
N LEU A 105 -24.08 0.15 -16.56
CA LEU A 105 -22.92 0.12 -15.69
C LEU A 105 -21.82 -0.76 -16.28
N TYR A 106 -22.16 -1.95 -16.75
CA TYR A 106 -21.21 -2.92 -17.29
C TYR A 106 -20.49 -2.43 -18.55
N GLY A 107 -21.13 -1.55 -19.32
CA GLY A 107 -20.51 -0.88 -20.47
C GLY A 107 -19.25 -0.07 -20.11
N LEU A 108 -19.07 0.31 -18.82
CA LEU A 108 -17.85 0.98 -18.34
C LEU A 108 -16.64 0.04 -18.30
N ALA A 109 -16.81 -1.27 -18.47
CA ALA A 109 -15.71 -2.23 -18.41
C ALA A 109 -14.60 -1.94 -19.43
N ASP A 110 -14.93 -1.37 -20.57
CA ASP A 110 -13.96 -1.08 -21.64
C ASP A 110 -13.43 0.36 -21.58
N THR A 111 -14.23 1.31 -21.09
CA THR A 111 -13.87 2.73 -21.07
C THR A 111 -13.32 3.18 -19.72
N HIS A 112 -13.87 2.67 -18.62
CA HIS A 112 -13.55 3.07 -17.24
C HIS A 112 -13.47 1.86 -16.29
N PRO A 113 -12.62 0.84 -16.55
CA PRO A 113 -12.59 -0.41 -15.78
C PRO A 113 -12.31 -0.20 -14.29
N GLN A 114 -11.48 0.78 -13.91
CA GLN A 114 -11.22 1.10 -12.50
C GLN A 114 -12.47 1.63 -11.78
N VAL A 115 -13.27 2.45 -12.45
CA VAL A 115 -14.51 2.98 -11.87
C VAL A 115 -15.53 1.85 -11.69
N LEU A 116 -15.70 1.00 -12.71
CA LEU A 116 -16.54 -0.17 -12.58
C LEU A 116 -16.08 -1.08 -11.43
N LEU A 117 -14.77 -1.37 -11.33
CA LEU A 117 -14.21 -2.13 -10.22
C LEU A 117 -14.56 -1.51 -8.87
N TRP A 118 -14.37 -0.19 -8.74
CA TRP A 118 -14.70 0.53 -7.51
C TRP A 118 -16.19 0.41 -7.15
N VAL A 119 -17.09 0.54 -8.13
CA VAL A 119 -18.54 0.40 -7.90
C VAL A 119 -18.87 -1.02 -7.45
N LEU A 120 -18.45 -2.05 -8.20
CA LEU A 120 -18.75 -3.45 -7.91
C LEU A 120 -18.20 -3.91 -6.56
N SER A 121 -17.04 -3.39 -6.16
CA SER A 121 -16.37 -3.78 -4.91
C SER A 121 -16.80 -2.96 -3.69
N SER A 122 -17.43 -1.80 -3.88
CA SER A 122 -17.77 -0.89 -2.78
C SER A 122 -19.27 -0.71 -2.57
N ALA A 123 -20.10 -0.96 -3.59
CA ALA A 123 -21.55 -0.83 -3.49
C ALA A 123 -22.17 -2.14 -2.95
N GLU A 124 -23.16 -1.98 -2.11
CA GLU A 124 -24.15 -3.04 -1.84
C GLU A 124 -25.28 -2.89 -2.90
N ILE A 125 -24.95 -3.30 -4.14
CA ILE A 125 -25.85 -3.08 -5.29
C ILE A 125 -27.11 -3.92 -5.16
N ASP A 126 -26.92 -5.19 -4.87
CA ASP A 126 -27.97 -6.12 -4.52
C ASP A 126 -27.45 -7.08 -3.45
N PRO A 127 -27.90 -6.94 -2.20
CA PRO A 127 -27.49 -7.85 -1.12
C PRO A 127 -27.92 -9.31 -1.36
N LEU A 128 -28.86 -9.55 -2.29
CA LEU A 128 -29.36 -10.88 -2.62
C LEU A 128 -28.63 -11.51 -3.81
N ASP A 129 -27.86 -10.73 -4.58
CA ASP A 129 -27.09 -11.24 -5.73
C ASP A 129 -25.59 -10.90 -5.62
N PRO A 130 -24.77 -11.83 -5.07
CA PRO A 130 -23.34 -11.66 -4.99
C PRO A 130 -22.62 -11.78 -6.34
N SER A 131 -23.31 -12.11 -7.44
CA SER A 131 -22.70 -12.29 -8.76
C SER A 131 -22.11 -10.99 -9.29
N ALA A 132 -22.72 -9.85 -9.03
CA ALA A 132 -22.20 -8.55 -9.41
C ALA A 132 -20.81 -8.26 -8.82
N VAL A 133 -20.57 -8.63 -7.56
CA VAL A 133 -19.26 -8.47 -6.90
C VAL A 133 -18.20 -9.39 -7.52
N ARG A 134 -18.60 -10.60 -7.95
CA ARG A 134 -17.70 -11.55 -8.63
C ARG A 134 -17.17 -11.03 -9.95
N LEU A 135 -17.93 -10.15 -10.65
CA LEU A 135 -17.45 -9.47 -11.87
C LEU A 135 -16.20 -8.62 -11.61
N SER A 136 -15.94 -8.21 -10.37
CA SER A 136 -14.68 -7.52 -10.01
C SER A 136 -13.43 -8.33 -10.34
N LEU A 137 -13.52 -9.67 -10.33
CA LEU A 137 -12.40 -10.56 -10.68
C LEU A 137 -12.06 -10.48 -12.18
N LEU A 138 -13.06 -10.33 -13.05
CA LEU A 138 -12.86 -10.20 -14.50
C LEU A 138 -12.13 -8.90 -14.88
N LEU A 139 -12.23 -7.88 -14.04
CA LEU A 139 -11.56 -6.59 -14.27
C LEU A 139 -10.08 -6.64 -13.93
N ALA A 140 -9.59 -7.73 -13.31
CA ALA A 140 -8.16 -7.92 -13.07
C ALA A 140 -7.36 -8.00 -14.37
N ASP A 141 -7.93 -8.54 -15.44
CA ASP A 141 -7.27 -8.66 -16.73
C ASP A 141 -7.26 -7.32 -17.53
N LYS A 142 -8.11 -6.37 -17.14
CA LYS A 142 -8.23 -5.05 -17.78
C LYS A 142 -7.44 -3.95 -17.07
N LEU A 143 -6.86 -4.25 -15.91
CA LEU A 143 -6.17 -3.30 -15.06
C LEU A 143 -4.77 -3.81 -14.71
N GLN A 144 -3.85 -2.87 -14.47
CA GLN A 144 -2.60 -3.23 -13.81
C GLN A 144 -2.90 -3.79 -12.42
N ALA A 145 -2.19 -4.85 -12.02
CA ALA A 145 -2.41 -5.54 -10.74
C ALA A 145 -2.39 -4.57 -9.53
N GLN A 146 -1.49 -3.56 -9.55
CA GLN A 146 -1.42 -2.58 -8.46
C GLN A 146 -2.66 -1.69 -8.41
N VAL A 147 -3.19 -1.23 -9.55
CA VAL A 147 -4.41 -0.40 -9.61
C VAL A 147 -5.62 -1.19 -9.11
N TRP A 148 -5.70 -2.47 -9.49
CA TRP A 148 -6.74 -3.36 -9.00
C TRP A 148 -6.65 -3.53 -7.48
N LEU A 149 -5.46 -3.83 -6.94
CA LEU A 149 -5.21 -3.99 -5.51
C LEU A 149 -5.52 -2.71 -4.72
N ASP A 150 -5.10 -1.54 -5.20
CA ASP A 150 -5.37 -0.25 -4.56
C ASP A 150 -6.87 0.03 -4.48
N THR A 151 -7.59 -0.26 -5.55
CA THR A 151 -9.05 -0.05 -5.60
C THR A 151 -9.78 -1.00 -4.66
N VAL A 152 -9.46 -2.30 -4.71
CA VAL A 152 -10.09 -3.34 -3.88
C VAL A 152 -9.73 -3.19 -2.40
N SER A 153 -8.52 -2.74 -2.07
CA SER A 153 -8.10 -2.51 -0.67
C SER A 153 -8.91 -1.44 0.04
N LEU A 154 -9.42 -0.46 -0.70
CA LEU A 154 -10.27 0.62 -0.20
C LEU A 154 -11.78 0.34 -0.42
N ALA A 155 -12.14 -0.84 -0.84
CA ALA A 155 -13.53 -1.23 -1.04
C ALA A 155 -14.26 -1.47 0.30
N THR A 156 -15.56 -1.21 0.33
CA THR A 156 -16.38 -1.25 1.55
C THR A 156 -17.36 -2.41 1.62
N SER A 157 -17.63 -3.10 0.50
CA SER A 157 -18.57 -4.23 0.46
C SER A 157 -18.07 -5.42 1.29
N THR A 158 -18.94 -5.98 2.12
CA THR A 158 -18.69 -7.21 2.88
C THR A 158 -18.69 -8.45 1.98
N GLN A 159 -19.51 -8.47 0.94
CA GLN A 159 -19.58 -9.56 -0.04
C GLN A 159 -18.26 -9.73 -0.82
N LEU A 160 -17.48 -8.65 -0.94
CA LEU A 160 -16.16 -8.72 -1.58
C LEU A 160 -15.21 -9.66 -0.83
N ILE A 161 -15.27 -9.72 0.50
CA ILE A 161 -14.39 -10.60 1.29
C ILE A 161 -14.66 -12.05 0.95
N GLU A 162 -15.93 -12.46 0.90
CA GLU A 162 -16.33 -13.80 0.52
C GLU A 162 -15.93 -14.15 -0.93
N THR A 163 -16.09 -13.19 -1.84
CA THR A 163 -15.64 -13.33 -3.23
C THR A 163 -14.13 -13.53 -3.34
N LEU A 164 -13.34 -12.73 -2.61
CA LEU A 164 -11.88 -12.86 -2.59
C LEU A 164 -11.44 -14.18 -1.95
N GLN A 165 -12.12 -14.61 -0.88
CA GLN A 165 -11.84 -15.89 -0.23
C GLN A 165 -12.15 -17.07 -1.17
N SER A 166 -13.30 -17.05 -1.83
CA SER A 166 -13.65 -18.06 -2.83
C SER A 166 -12.62 -18.10 -3.98
N ALA A 167 -12.24 -16.94 -4.51
CA ALA A 167 -11.25 -16.84 -5.57
C ALA A 167 -9.85 -17.34 -5.14
N ALA A 168 -9.42 -17.02 -3.91
CA ALA A 168 -8.10 -17.40 -3.42
C ALA A 168 -7.91 -18.93 -3.32
N ILE A 169 -8.95 -19.69 -2.93
CA ILE A 169 -8.88 -21.18 -2.86
C ILE A 169 -9.18 -21.85 -4.20
N SER A 170 -9.56 -21.08 -5.22
CA SER A 170 -9.91 -21.60 -6.55
C SER A 170 -8.68 -21.69 -7.44
N GLN A 171 -8.73 -22.61 -8.42
CA GLN A 171 -7.66 -22.79 -9.42
C GLN A 171 -7.90 -21.87 -10.64
N ILE A 172 -8.09 -20.58 -10.39
CA ILE A 172 -8.31 -19.55 -11.41
C ILE A 172 -7.11 -18.58 -11.48
N PRO A 173 -6.87 -17.91 -12.62
CA PRO A 173 -5.75 -16.98 -12.79
C PRO A 173 -5.70 -15.86 -11.72
N GLN A 174 -6.87 -15.41 -11.25
CA GLN A 174 -7.00 -14.32 -10.29
C GLN A 174 -6.74 -14.73 -8.82
N SER A 175 -6.50 -16.02 -8.52
CA SER A 175 -6.38 -16.54 -7.16
C SER A 175 -5.24 -15.89 -6.36
N GLU A 176 -4.07 -15.69 -6.96
CA GLU A 176 -2.95 -15.02 -6.32
C GLU A 176 -3.30 -13.54 -6.00
N LEU A 177 -3.92 -12.83 -6.94
CA LEU A 177 -4.30 -11.44 -6.78
C LEU A 177 -5.36 -11.27 -5.68
N ALA A 178 -6.34 -12.17 -5.62
CA ALA A 178 -7.35 -12.22 -4.56
C ALA A 178 -6.71 -12.45 -3.18
N MET A 179 -5.74 -13.38 -3.09
CA MET A 179 -5.00 -13.62 -1.86
C MET A 179 -4.20 -12.38 -1.42
N ARG A 180 -3.52 -11.71 -2.32
CA ARG A 180 -2.81 -10.44 -2.03
C ARG A 180 -3.76 -9.35 -1.53
N ALA A 181 -4.96 -9.26 -2.09
CA ALA A 181 -5.99 -8.33 -1.62
C ALA A 181 -6.44 -8.64 -0.20
N LEU A 182 -6.68 -9.90 0.15
CA LEU A 182 -7.04 -10.33 1.51
C LEU A 182 -5.93 -10.00 2.53
N VAL A 183 -4.67 -10.28 2.19
CA VAL A 183 -3.52 -9.91 3.03
C VAL A 183 -3.47 -8.40 3.26
N ARG A 184 -3.57 -7.61 2.20
CA ARG A 184 -3.50 -6.15 2.26
C ARG A 184 -4.68 -5.51 3.01
N ARG A 185 -5.84 -6.12 2.93
CA ARG A 185 -7.04 -5.71 3.67
C ARG A 185 -7.01 -6.13 5.14
N HIS A 186 -6.04 -6.98 5.53
CA HIS A 186 -5.95 -7.60 6.86
C HIS A 186 -7.19 -8.46 7.20
N GLU A 187 -7.76 -9.13 6.18
CA GLU A 187 -8.94 -9.99 6.30
C GLU A 187 -8.58 -11.48 6.27
N LEU A 188 -7.28 -11.81 6.38
CA LEU A 188 -6.80 -13.19 6.43
C LEU A 188 -6.69 -13.65 7.89
N ASN A 189 -7.67 -14.43 8.36
CA ASN A 189 -7.58 -15.10 9.65
C ASN A 189 -6.82 -16.44 9.54
N THR A 190 -6.44 -17.00 10.68
CA THR A 190 -5.65 -18.24 10.76
C THR A 190 -6.37 -19.43 10.15
N GLU A 191 -7.68 -19.54 10.34
CA GLU A 191 -8.48 -20.67 9.82
C GLU A 191 -8.48 -20.66 8.29
N PHE A 192 -8.76 -19.51 7.69
CA PHE A 192 -8.76 -19.35 6.24
C PHE A 192 -7.35 -19.48 5.65
N ALA A 193 -6.32 -18.97 6.33
CA ALA A 193 -4.93 -19.18 5.93
C ALA A 193 -4.57 -20.67 5.85
N ASN A 194 -4.97 -21.47 6.84
CA ASN A 194 -4.79 -22.92 6.83
C ASN A 194 -5.58 -23.59 5.69
N LYS A 195 -6.76 -23.07 5.33
CA LYS A 195 -7.52 -23.54 4.18
C LYS A 195 -6.77 -23.23 2.87
N CYS A 196 -6.25 -22.02 2.70
CA CYS A 196 -5.42 -21.65 1.55
C CYS A 196 -4.17 -22.52 1.39
N ILE A 197 -3.59 -22.98 2.51
CA ILE A 197 -2.43 -23.90 2.49
C ILE A 197 -2.80 -25.29 1.96
N ARG A 198 -4.01 -25.78 2.27
CA ARG A 198 -4.46 -27.11 1.81
C ARG A 198 -5.01 -27.10 0.39
N ASP A 199 -5.83 -26.09 0.09
CA ASP A 199 -6.72 -26.09 -1.08
C ASP A 199 -6.24 -25.11 -2.18
N GLY A 200 -5.41 -24.13 -1.83
CA GLY A 200 -4.93 -23.12 -2.75
C GLY A 200 -3.78 -23.58 -3.66
N SER A 201 -3.49 -22.79 -4.69
CA SER A 201 -2.30 -22.97 -5.52
C SER A 201 -1.00 -22.81 -4.72
N THR A 202 0.13 -23.27 -5.27
CA THR A 202 1.45 -23.14 -4.62
C THR A 202 1.75 -21.67 -4.22
N LYS A 203 1.41 -20.71 -5.08
CA LYS A 203 1.62 -19.28 -4.80
C LYS A 203 0.72 -18.79 -3.66
N VAL A 204 -0.55 -19.15 -3.67
CA VAL A 204 -1.52 -18.81 -2.62
C VAL A 204 -1.11 -19.43 -1.28
N SER A 205 -0.73 -20.71 -1.29
CA SER A 205 -0.21 -21.41 -0.11
C SER A 205 1.03 -20.73 0.45
N GLY A 206 1.98 -20.31 -0.41
CA GLY A 206 3.15 -19.53 -0.03
C GLY A 206 2.79 -18.21 0.69
N LEU A 207 1.90 -17.42 0.09
CA LEU A 207 1.44 -16.15 0.69
C LEU A 207 0.74 -16.36 2.05
N ALA A 208 -0.08 -17.43 2.18
CA ALA A 208 -0.73 -17.78 3.44
C ALA A 208 0.29 -18.13 4.54
N ARG A 209 1.33 -18.90 4.21
CA ARG A 209 2.41 -19.26 5.15
C ARG A 209 3.24 -18.06 5.57
N HIS A 210 3.57 -17.16 4.62
CA HIS A 210 4.23 -15.89 4.96
C HIS A 210 3.40 -15.06 5.95
N GLN A 211 2.09 -14.98 5.73
CA GLN A 211 1.22 -14.23 6.64
C GLN A 211 1.10 -14.88 8.03
N LEU A 212 1.02 -16.21 8.10
CA LEU A 212 1.06 -16.93 9.37
C LEU A 212 2.39 -16.72 10.10
N ALA A 213 3.51 -16.73 9.38
CA ALA A 213 4.83 -16.47 9.94
C ALA A 213 4.91 -15.04 10.52
N CYS A 214 4.43 -14.02 9.80
CA CYS A 214 4.34 -12.65 10.31
C CYS A 214 3.49 -12.55 11.59
N SER A 215 2.42 -13.36 11.68
CA SER A 215 1.54 -13.41 12.85
C SER A 215 2.09 -14.26 14.01
N GLY A 216 3.31 -14.79 13.89
CA GLY A 216 4.00 -15.53 14.94
C GLY A 216 3.62 -17.01 15.03
N HIS A 217 2.93 -17.59 14.04
CA HIS A 217 2.60 -19.02 14.02
C HIS A 217 3.84 -19.86 13.69
N GLU A 218 4.20 -20.78 14.58
CA GLU A 218 5.41 -21.60 14.50
C GLU A 218 5.52 -22.38 13.19
N ALA A 219 4.45 -23.01 12.74
CA ALA A 219 4.44 -23.74 11.47
C ALA A 219 4.73 -22.85 10.25
N GLY A 220 4.25 -21.60 10.26
CA GLY A 220 4.54 -20.61 9.23
C GLY A 220 6.01 -20.16 9.30
N ILE A 221 6.52 -19.90 10.51
CA ILE A 221 7.90 -19.50 10.76
C ILE A 221 8.88 -20.56 10.25
N ASN A 222 8.68 -21.83 10.66
CA ASN A 222 9.54 -22.93 10.26
C ASN A 222 9.54 -23.11 8.74
N TRP A 223 8.36 -23.05 8.13
CA TRP A 223 8.27 -23.15 6.67
C TRP A 223 8.99 -22.03 5.94
N VAL A 224 8.87 -20.76 6.40
CA VAL A 224 9.57 -19.61 5.79
C VAL A 224 11.08 -19.80 5.89
N ILE A 225 11.59 -20.26 7.04
CA ILE A 225 13.04 -20.46 7.25
C ILE A 225 13.58 -21.58 6.37
N GLU A 226 12.85 -22.69 6.21
CA GLU A 226 13.32 -23.91 5.56
C GLU A 226 13.04 -23.94 4.04
N HIS A 227 11.94 -23.35 3.59
CA HIS A 227 11.44 -23.49 2.22
C HIS A 227 11.07 -22.17 1.56
N GLY A 228 10.95 -21.08 2.33
CA GLY A 228 10.57 -19.77 1.79
C GLY A 228 11.65 -19.21 0.87
N ASP A 229 11.21 -18.58 -0.22
CA ASP A 229 12.12 -17.86 -1.13
C ASP A 229 12.32 -16.41 -0.63
N PRO A 230 13.53 -16.03 -0.21
CA PRO A 230 13.82 -14.67 0.24
C PRO A 230 13.55 -13.60 -0.82
N ALA A 231 13.64 -13.94 -2.11
CA ALA A 231 13.35 -13.02 -3.20
C ALA A 231 11.86 -12.61 -3.24
N GLN A 232 10.96 -13.47 -2.76
CA GLN A 232 9.53 -13.16 -2.68
C GLN A 232 9.18 -12.30 -1.48
N SER A 233 9.85 -12.46 -0.32
CA SER A 233 9.57 -11.68 0.88
C SER A 233 10.76 -11.64 1.84
N LEU A 234 11.76 -10.85 1.51
CA LEU A 234 12.92 -10.61 2.38
C LEU A 234 12.49 -10.04 3.75
N PHE A 235 11.45 -9.19 3.78
CA PHE A 235 10.88 -8.66 5.02
C PHE A 235 10.43 -9.76 5.98
N THR A 236 9.68 -10.76 5.51
CA THR A 236 9.18 -11.85 6.36
C THR A 236 10.33 -12.67 6.91
N HIS A 237 11.33 -13.01 6.09
CA HIS A 237 12.52 -13.73 6.55
C HIS A 237 13.26 -12.97 7.64
N LEU A 238 13.49 -11.67 7.46
CA LEU A 238 14.16 -10.82 8.46
C LEU A 238 13.32 -10.66 9.74
N LEU A 239 11.99 -10.68 9.64
CA LEU A 239 11.11 -10.57 10.79
C LEU A 239 11.17 -11.81 11.68
N VAL A 240 11.20 -13.01 11.09
CA VAL A 240 11.08 -14.27 11.83
C VAL A 240 12.41 -14.88 12.26
N ARG A 241 13.52 -14.53 11.61
CA ARG A 241 14.85 -15.08 11.93
C ARG A 241 15.44 -14.43 13.17
N LYS A 242 15.94 -15.26 14.08
CA LYS A 242 16.70 -14.81 15.25
C LYS A 242 18.10 -14.33 14.86
N ASP A 243 18.70 -14.97 13.86
CA ASP A 243 20.05 -14.73 13.31
C ASP A 243 20.06 -13.75 12.14
N LYS A 244 18.99 -12.98 11.96
CA LYS A 244 18.73 -12.14 10.78
C LYS A 244 19.88 -11.26 10.34
N VAL A 245 20.67 -10.70 11.27
CA VAL A 245 21.79 -9.81 10.96
C VAL A 245 22.95 -10.61 10.36
N ALA A 246 23.28 -11.77 10.96
CA ALA A 246 24.33 -12.66 10.46
C ALA A 246 23.93 -13.23 9.08
N TRP A 247 22.69 -13.68 8.96
CA TRP A 247 22.14 -14.20 7.72
C TRP A 247 22.09 -13.15 6.60
N LEU A 248 21.64 -11.91 6.90
CA LEU A 248 21.62 -10.82 5.92
C LEU A 248 23.02 -10.50 5.40
N ARG A 249 24.02 -10.47 6.31
CA ARG A 249 25.42 -10.20 5.98
C ARG A 249 26.08 -11.35 5.22
N GLY A 250 25.87 -12.59 5.64
CA GLY A 250 26.57 -13.76 5.11
C GLY A 250 25.94 -14.32 3.83
N ASP A 251 24.60 -14.36 3.77
CA ASP A 251 23.90 -15.07 2.72
C ASP A 251 23.26 -14.14 1.69
N ILE A 252 22.75 -12.97 2.09
CA ILE A 252 21.96 -12.10 1.20
C ILE A 252 22.82 -11.00 0.56
N LEU A 253 23.59 -10.25 1.33
CA LEU A 253 24.41 -9.14 0.81
C LEU A 253 25.41 -9.57 -0.28
N PRO A 254 26.07 -10.73 -0.21
CA PRO A 254 26.96 -11.19 -1.28
C PRO A 254 26.25 -11.43 -2.61
N GLN A 255 24.93 -11.60 -2.59
CA GLN A 255 24.07 -11.88 -3.73
C GLN A 255 23.05 -10.75 -3.97
N LYS A 256 23.37 -9.51 -3.57
CA LYS A 256 22.43 -8.39 -3.56
C LYS A 256 21.73 -8.13 -4.89
N GLU A 257 22.35 -8.45 -6.01
CA GLU A 257 21.76 -8.28 -7.34
C GLU A 257 20.57 -9.21 -7.60
N ALA A 258 20.49 -10.33 -6.88
CA ALA A 258 19.34 -11.26 -6.94
C ALA A 258 18.14 -10.79 -6.11
N PHE A 259 18.33 -9.82 -5.22
CA PHE A 259 17.30 -9.39 -4.29
C PHE A 259 17.01 -7.89 -4.42
N GLN A 260 15.75 -7.53 -4.46
CA GLN A 260 15.36 -6.13 -4.43
C GLN A 260 15.46 -5.55 -3.02
N GLN A 261 15.85 -4.28 -2.91
CA GLN A 261 15.82 -3.51 -1.66
C GLN A 261 16.77 -4.01 -0.56
N VAL A 262 17.81 -4.76 -0.90
CA VAL A 262 18.74 -5.34 0.09
C VAL A 262 19.49 -4.26 0.84
N ASP A 263 19.96 -3.23 0.15
CA ASP A 263 20.69 -2.12 0.77
C ASP A 263 19.84 -1.41 1.82
N GLU A 264 18.54 -1.17 1.51
CA GLU A 264 17.64 -0.55 2.47
C GLU A 264 17.38 -1.44 3.69
N TYR A 265 17.26 -2.74 3.49
CA TYR A 265 17.17 -3.68 4.60
C TYR A 265 18.46 -3.75 5.42
N ALA A 266 19.64 -3.63 4.81
CA ALA A 266 20.92 -3.54 5.51
C ALA A 266 20.97 -2.29 6.40
N ILE A 267 20.56 -1.14 5.87
CA ILE A 267 20.46 0.13 6.62
C ILE A 267 19.47 -0.01 7.78
N VAL A 268 18.27 -0.52 7.53
CA VAL A 268 17.24 -0.70 8.56
C VAL A 268 17.69 -1.66 9.65
N ASN A 269 18.42 -2.73 9.31
CA ASN A 269 18.98 -3.67 10.31
C ASN A 269 20.28 -3.16 10.94
N ARG A 270 20.72 -1.93 10.64
CA ARG A 270 21.88 -1.25 11.24
C ARG A 270 23.19 -2.00 11.02
N LEU A 271 23.40 -2.52 9.82
CA LEU A 271 24.69 -3.10 9.46
C LEU A 271 25.73 -1.98 9.32
N PRO A 272 26.90 -2.06 10.01
CA PRO A 272 27.91 -0.99 9.97
C PRO A 272 28.37 -0.65 8.55
N GLU A 273 28.53 -1.65 7.71
CA GLU A 273 28.92 -1.50 6.31
C GLU A 273 27.92 -0.77 5.41
N SER A 274 26.66 -0.62 5.86
CA SER A 274 25.59 0.06 5.11
C SER A 274 25.45 1.55 5.43
N PHE A 275 26.28 2.08 6.33
CA PHE A 275 26.23 3.49 6.73
C PHE A 275 27.17 4.40 5.93
N THR A 276 27.79 3.90 4.87
CA THR A 276 28.46 4.77 3.90
C THR A 276 27.42 5.63 3.17
N LEU A 277 27.77 6.90 2.96
CA LEU A 277 26.90 7.78 2.16
C LEU A 277 26.66 7.17 0.78
N PRO A 278 25.43 7.14 0.30
CA PRO A 278 25.13 6.60 -1.03
C PRO A 278 25.75 7.48 -2.11
N ASP A 279 25.90 6.93 -3.31
CA ASP A 279 26.26 7.71 -4.49
C ASP A 279 25.04 8.53 -4.94
N PHE A 280 24.99 9.79 -4.54
CA PHE A 280 23.87 10.70 -4.83
C PHE A 280 23.68 10.97 -6.33
N ALA A 281 24.71 10.77 -7.14
CA ALA A 281 24.64 11.01 -8.59
C ALA A 281 24.11 9.80 -9.37
N ASN A 282 24.45 8.58 -8.96
CA ASN A 282 24.18 7.38 -9.74
C ASN A 282 23.17 6.42 -9.10
N ASP A 283 22.96 6.51 -7.78
CA ASP A 283 21.99 5.65 -7.12
C ASP A 283 20.59 6.29 -7.11
N LYS A 284 19.70 5.77 -7.95
CA LYS A 284 18.32 6.24 -8.07
C LYS A 284 17.51 6.20 -6.74
N ARG A 285 18.01 5.50 -5.72
CA ARG A 285 17.38 5.41 -4.40
C ARG A 285 18.22 6.02 -3.29
N ALA A 286 19.23 6.82 -3.65
CA ALA A 286 20.09 7.50 -2.69
C ALA A 286 19.30 8.30 -1.66
N TYR A 287 18.25 9.00 -2.09
CA TYR A 287 17.35 9.77 -1.21
C TYR A 287 16.75 8.89 -0.10
N LEU A 288 16.30 7.68 -0.42
CA LEU A 288 15.69 6.78 0.54
C LEU A 288 16.75 6.18 1.49
N LYS A 289 17.89 5.75 0.95
CA LYS A 289 18.99 5.17 1.73
C LYS A 289 19.54 6.18 2.74
N ALA A 290 19.82 7.41 2.31
CA ALA A 290 20.28 8.49 3.18
C ALA A 290 19.25 8.82 4.29
N ALA A 291 17.97 8.94 3.92
CA ALA A 291 16.91 9.23 4.87
C ALA A 291 16.70 8.10 5.91
N LEU A 292 16.82 6.83 5.51
CA LEU A 292 16.70 5.68 6.43
C LEU A 292 17.91 5.54 7.35
N ALA A 293 19.11 5.88 6.87
CA ALA A 293 20.32 5.95 7.69
C ALA A 293 20.20 7.03 8.79
N GLY A 294 19.52 8.13 8.46
CA GLY A 294 19.31 9.24 9.38
C GLY A 294 20.59 9.99 9.75
N ASP A 295 21.62 9.90 8.94
CA ASP A 295 22.90 10.56 9.18
C ASP A 295 22.79 12.07 8.87
N PRO A 296 22.99 12.98 9.84
CA PRO A 296 22.95 14.41 9.59
C PRO A 296 23.99 14.86 8.56
N LEU A 297 25.11 14.17 8.40
CA LEU A 297 26.13 14.45 7.39
C LEU A 297 25.63 14.23 5.94
N ALA A 298 24.52 13.50 5.76
CA ALA A 298 23.90 13.31 4.47
C ALA A 298 23.04 14.51 4.02
N VAL A 299 22.69 15.42 4.92
CA VAL A 299 21.70 16.49 4.65
C VAL A 299 22.20 17.46 3.59
N GLU A 300 23.42 17.94 3.70
CA GLU A 300 24.00 18.86 2.72
C GLU A 300 24.08 18.23 1.31
N PRO A 301 24.65 17.02 1.13
CA PRO A 301 24.60 16.32 -0.17
C PRO A 301 23.18 16.06 -0.71
N MET A 302 22.20 15.85 0.17
CA MET A 302 20.79 15.70 -0.25
C MET A 302 20.20 17.02 -0.76
N ILE A 303 20.56 18.15 -0.17
CA ILE A 303 20.15 19.49 -0.63
C ILE A 303 20.81 19.81 -1.98
N GLU A 304 22.08 19.46 -2.18
CA GLU A 304 22.76 19.59 -3.47
C GLU A 304 22.11 18.73 -4.56
N ALA A 305 21.70 17.50 -4.21
CA ALA A 305 20.98 16.62 -5.12
C ALA A 305 19.60 17.21 -5.48
N LEU A 306 18.87 17.79 -4.52
CA LEU A 306 17.61 18.52 -4.78
C LEU A 306 17.83 19.68 -5.76
N PHE A 307 18.91 20.47 -5.55
CA PHE A 307 19.25 21.60 -6.44
C PHE A 307 19.46 21.14 -7.89
N SER A 308 20.04 19.96 -8.06
CA SER A 308 20.38 19.37 -9.37
C SER A 308 19.23 18.59 -10.02
N ALA A 309 18.19 18.22 -9.24
CA ALA A 309 17.09 17.37 -9.69
C ALA A 309 16.24 18.08 -10.77
N GLN A 310 16.01 17.39 -11.90
CA GLN A 310 15.24 17.92 -13.03
C GLN A 310 13.78 17.45 -13.04
N ASP A 311 13.52 16.27 -12.47
CA ASP A 311 12.19 15.65 -12.44
C ASP A 311 11.43 16.02 -11.16
N GLU A 312 10.15 16.40 -11.30
CA GLU A 312 9.30 16.79 -10.16
C GLU A 312 9.17 15.66 -9.11
N VAL A 313 9.10 14.41 -9.54
CA VAL A 313 8.99 13.26 -8.64
C VAL A 313 10.29 13.08 -7.84
N GLU A 314 11.43 13.27 -8.49
CA GLU A 314 12.73 13.24 -7.84
C GLU A 314 12.87 14.39 -6.82
N GLN A 315 12.45 15.59 -7.16
CA GLN A 315 12.44 16.75 -6.26
C GLN A 315 11.57 16.48 -5.01
N GLU A 316 10.36 15.93 -5.20
CA GLU A 316 9.48 15.51 -4.10
C GLU A 316 10.15 14.45 -3.21
N HIS A 317 10.87 13.50 -3.79
CA HIS A 317 11.59 12.47 -3.05
C HIS A 317 12.70 13.07 -2.19
N TRP A 318 13.51 14.00 -2.72
CA TRP A 318 14.59 14.65 -1.97
C TRP A 318 14.05 15.49 -0.81
N VAL A 319 13.03 16.32 -1.04
CA VAL A 319 12.40 17.11 0.02
C VAL A 319 11.82 16.21 1.11
N SER A 320 11.16 15.11 0.71
CA SER A 320 10.60 14.15 1.67
C SER A 320 11.68 13.43 2.48
N ALA A 321 12.79 13.10 1.85
CA ALA A 321 13.93 12.45 2.48
C ALA A 321 14.60 13.37 3.52
N ILE A 322 14.84 14.63 3.17
CA ILE A 322 15.35 15.65 4.10
C ILE A 322 14.35 15.86 5.25
N PHE A 323 13.05 15.90 4.93
CA PHE A 323 11.99 16.02 5.94
C PHE A 323 11.96 14.82 6.91
N LEU A 324 12.25 13.60 6.46
CA LEU A 324 12.33 12.43 7.34
C LEU A 324 13.42 12.60 8.41
N ILE A 325 14.54 13.23 8.08
CA ILE A 325 15.65 13.51 9.01
C ILE A 325 15.30 14.72 9.90
N LEU A 326 14.93 15.86 9.32
CA LEU A 326 14.85 17.16 9.97
C LEU A 326 13.48 17.51 10.54
N GLY A 327 12.41 16.87 10.07
CA GLY A 327 11.06 16.97 10.63
C GLY A 327 10.35 18.31 10.42
N GLU A 328 9.41 18.61 11.32
CA GLU A 328 8.46 19.71 11.19
C GLU A 328 9.10 21.12 11.24
N LYS A 329 10.31 21.25 11.72
CA LYS A 329 11.03 22.54 11.76
C LYS A 329 11.57 22.96 10.39
N MET A 330 11.66 22.06 9.45
CA MET A 330 12.15 22.32 8.09
C MET A 330 11.29 23.39 7.38
N PRO A 331 11.90 24.43 6.77
CA PRO A 331 11.15 25.57 6.21
C PRO A 331 10.44 25.26 4.90
N VAL A 332 10.77 24.16 4.22
CA VAL A 332 10.21 23.75 2.94
C VAL A 332 9.45 22.44 3.11
N ARG A 333 8.30 22.32 2.46
CA ARG A 333 7.49 21.09 2.38
C ARG A 333 7.33 20.68 0.93
N VAL A 334 7.04 19.39 0.68
CA VAL A 334 6.69 18.90 -0.67
C VAL A 334 5.56 19.72 -1.30
N ALA A 335 4.56 20.09 -0.52
CA ALA A 335 3.44 20.92 -1.00
C ALA A 335 3.81 22.34 -1.44
N ASP A 336 5.01 22.81 -1.10
CA ASP A 336 5.52 24.11 -1.49
C ASP A 336 6.20 24.08 -2.86
N LEU A 337 6.66 22.89 -3.33
CA LEU A 337 7.30 22.72 -4.62
C LEU A 337 6.31 22.97 -5.76
N GLY A 338 6.76 23.73 -6.76
CA GLY A 338 5.93 24.11 -7.91
C GLY A 338 4.84 25.16 -7.60
N VAL A 339 4.58 25.45 -6.31
CA VAL A 339 3.58 26.46 -5.87
C VAL A 339 4.25 27.70 -5.33
N LYS A 340 5.12 27.56 -4.34
CA LYS A 340 5.86 28.68 -3.71
C LYS A 340 7.29 28.78 -4.21
N TYR A 341 7.92 27.61 -4.42
CA TYR A 341 9.34 27.50 -4.75
C TYR A 341 9.55 26.53 -5.91
N ASN A 342 10.49 26.84 -6.80
CA ASN A 342 11.13 25.81 -7.64
C ASN A 342 12.18 25.06 -6.81
N ALA A 343 12.73 23.97 -7.37
CA ALA A 343 13.68 23.12 -6.66
C ALA A 343 14.95 23.87 -6.22
N GLN A 344 15.50 24.75 -7.10
CA GLN A 344 16.70 25.52 -6.81
C GLN A 344 16.48 26.46 -5.62
N HIS A 345 15.40 27.23 -5.65
CA HIS A 345 15.08 28.15 -4.56
C HIS A 345 14.75 27.40 -3.25
N ALA A 346 14.08 26.28 -3.34
CA ALA A 346 13.84 25.40 -2.19
C ALA A 346 15.16 24.88 -1.58
N ALA A 347 16.10 24.47 -2.43
CA ALA A 347 17.43 24.02 -2.00
C ALA A 347 18.25 25.16 -1.36
N GLU A 348 18.23 26.37 -1.94
CA GLU A 348 18.90 27.54 -1.37
C GLU A 348 18.35 27.89 0.04
N LEU A 349 17.01 27.89 0.20
CA LEU A 349 16.38 28.13 1.51
C LEU A 349 16.76 27.05 2.53
N LEU A 350 16.76 25.79 2.10
CA LEU A 350 17.17 24.67 2.95
C LEU A 350 18.64 24.75 3.34
N MET A 351 19.52 25.13 2.41
CA MET A 351 20.96 25.24 2.67
C MET A 351 21.24 26.33 3.69
N HIS A 352 20.66 27.53 3.54
CA HIS A 352 20.82 28.60 4.52
C HIS A 352 20.32 28.19 5.90
N TRP A 353 19.14 27.58 5.96
CA TRP A 353 18.58 27.14 7.23
C TRP A 353 19.40 26.00 7.87
N TRP A 354 19.96 25.09 7.04
CA TRP A 354 20.80 24.00 7.51
C TRP A 354 22.11 24.48 8.12
N GLN A 355 22.76 25.47 7.51
CA GLN A 355 24.02 26.06 8.02
C GLN A 355 23.88 26.59 9.45
N ASP A 356 22.72 27.09 9.82
CA ASP A 356 22.46 27.55 11.20
C ASP A 356 22.21 26.38 12.16
N LEU A 357 21.68 25.25 11.68
CA LEU A 357 21.29 24.10 12.50
C LEU A 357 22.39 23.02 12.60
N GLU A 358 23.24 22.89 11.57
CA GLU A 358 24.21 21.83 11.43
C GLU A 358 25.13 21.63 12.65
N PRO A 359 25.71 22.69 13.28
CA PRO A 359 26.62 22.53 14.40
C PRO A 359 26.03 21.76 15.59
N GLU A 360 24.71 21.85 15.78
CA GLU A 360 23.99 21.10 16.81
C GLU A 360 23.55 19.71 16.30
N ALA A 361 23.11 19.63 15.05
CA ALA A 361 22.56 18.42 14.44
C ALA A 361 23.62 17.33 14.27
N VAL A 362 24.83 17.67 13.84
CA VAL A 362 25.93 16.71 13.62
C VAL A 362 26.42 16.03 14.89
N GLN A 363 26.08 16.56 16.08
CA GLN A 363 26.37 15.90 17.35
C GLN A 363 25.44 14.70 17.62
N VAL A 364 24.36 14.56 16.86
CA VAL A 364 23.42 13.45 16.99
C VAL A 364 23.78 12.37 15.98
N PRO A 365 24.14 11.15 16.42
CA PRO A 365 24.63 10.09 15.51
C PRO A 365 23.64 9.69 14.41
N MET A 366 22.35 9.71 14.74
CA MET A 366 21.27 9.40 13.81
C MET A 366 20.03 10.24 14.16
N MET A 367 19.42 10.86 13.17
CA MET A 367 18.27 11.73 13.31
C MET A 367 17.03 11.19 12.61
N ARG A 368 15.86 11.51 13.18
CA ARG A 368 14.55 11.31 12.59
C ARG A 368 13.56 12.33 13.12
N MET A 369 12.83 13.01 12.21
CA MET A 369 11.85 14.05 12.57
C MET A 369 12.43 15.16 13.46
N GLY A 370 13.69 15.54 13.23
CA GLY A 370 14.37 16.62 13.97
C GLY A 370 14.83 16.26 15.37
N GLY A 371 14.78 15.00 15.75
CA GLY A 371 15.29 14.46 17.00
C GLY A 371 16.17 13.24 16.82
N SER A 372 16.75 12.73 17.89
CA SER A 372 17.48 11.46 17.85
C SER A 372 16.58 10.33 17.35
N LEU A 373 17.15 9.45 16.51
CA LEU A 373 16.44 8.28 15.99
C LEU A 373 15.99 7.39 17.16
N SER A 374 14.70 7.25 17.32
CA SER A 374 14.07 6.50 18.38
C SER A 374 12.75 5.85 17.91
N TYR A 375 12.19 4.98 18.76
CA TYR A 375 10.86 4.42 18.50
C TYR A 375 9.80 5.51 18.39
N ALA A 376 9.83 6.51 19.27
CA ALA A 376 8.87 7.60 19.31
C ALA A 376 8.93 8.45 18.03
N THR A 377 10.12 8.91 17.63
CA THR A 377 10.29 9.69 16.40
C THR A 377 9.93 8.88 15.15
N SER A 378 10.09 7.56 15.17
CA SER A 378 9.63 6.67 14.09
C SER A 378 8.10 6.51 14.05
N ILE A 379 7.43 6.51 15.19
CA ILE A 379 5.95 6.57 15.26
C ILE A 379 5.43 7.91 14.73
N ASP A 380 6.12 9.01 15.00
CA ASP A 380 5.72 10.34 14.50
C ASP A 380 5.78 10.42 12.96
N VAL A 381 6.73 9.72 12.33
CA VAL A 381 6.75 9.54 10.86
C VAL A 381 5.46 8.92 10.35
N LEU A 382 4.97 7.86 11.01
CA LEU A 382 3.74 7.17 10.58
C LEU A 382 2.50 8.04 10.76
N LYS A 383 2.50 8.95 11.73
CA LYS A 383 1.41 9.90 12.00
C LYS A 383 1.42 11.11 11.09
N SER A 384 2.56 11.43 10.46
CA SER A 384 2.75 12.67 9.72
C SER A 384 1.80 12.77 8.52
N PRO A 385 1.07 13.89 8.37
CA PRO A 385 0.24 14.16 7.20
C PRO A 385 1.06 14.57 5.97
N SER A 386 2.36 14.82 6.15
CA SER A 386 3.28 15.27 5.09
C SER A 386 4.34 14.23 4.73
N MET A 387 4.29 13.03 5.31
CA MET A 387 5.25 11.97 5.01
C MET A 387 4.69 10.99 3.99
N PRO A 388 5.30 10.87 2.80
CA PRO A 388 4.82 9.98 1.74
C PRO A 388 4.75 8.51 2.16
N ALA A 389 3.83 7.77 1.51
CA ALA A 389 3.59 6.36 1.77
C ALA A 389 4.85 5.48 1.67
N LEU A 390 5.76 5.81 0.74
CA LEU A 390 7.03 5.11 0.57
C LEU A 390 7.85 5.13 1.87
N PHE A 391 8.07 6.31 2.45
CA PHE A 391 8.85 6.46 3.68
C PHE A 391 8.13 5.85 4.88
N ARG A 392 6.80 6.03 4.98
CA ARG A 392 5.99 5.41 6.03
C ARG A 392 6.07 3.89 6.00
N THR A 393 6.07 3.28 4.80
CA THR A 393 6.28 1.84 4.63
C THR A 393 7.61 1.38 5.20
N TRP A 394 8.69 2.08 4.87
CA TRP A 394 10.02 1.71 5.31
C TRP A 394 10.23 1.93 6.81
N VAL A 395 9.69 3.02 7.36
CA VAL A 395 9.75 3.27 8.82
C VAL A 395 8.89 2.26 9.58
N TRP A 396 7.75 1.84 9.04
CA TRP A 396 6.99 0.72 9.61
C TRP A 396 7.79 -0.59 9.60
N ARG A 397 8.47 -0.91 8.50
CA ARG A 397 9.37 -2.08 8.44
C ARG A 397 10.48 -1.99 9.48
N ASP A 398 11.10 -0.81 9.63
CA ASP A 398 12.12 -0.52 10.64
C ASP A 398 11.58 -0.79 12.06
N LEU A 399 10.39 -0.27 12.39
CA LEU A 399 9.73 -0.50 13.66
C LEU A 399 9.45 -1.99 13.91
N CYS A 400 8.96 -2.71 12.92
CA CYS A 400 8.67 -4.14 13.05
C CYS A 400 9.96 -4.95 13.24
N LEU A 401 10.96 -4.73 12.41
CA LEU A 401 12.21 -5.49 12.43
C LEU A 401 13.03 -5.23 13.70
N ASN A 402 13.16 -4.00 14.14
CA ASN A 402 13.96 -3.63 15.29
C ASN A 402 13.20 -3.69 16.62
N GLY A 403 11.89 -3.52 16.60
CA GLY A 403 11.02 -3.75 17.76
C GLY A 403 10.69 -5.23 18.01
N GLY A 404 10.89 -6.09 16.99
CA GLY A 404 10.52 -7.51 17.06
C GLY A 404 9.02 -7.73 17.20
N ILE A 405 8.22 -6.94 16.49
CA ILE A 405 6.76 -6.99 16.49
C ILE A 405 6.24 -6.88 15.05
N TYR A 406 5.15 -7.57 14.76
CA TYR A 406 4.40 -7.35 13.53
C TYR A 406 3.03 -6.76 13.84
N VAL A 407 2.74 -5.61 13.25
CA VAL A 407 1.41 -5.02 13.25
C VAL A 407 1.04 -4.75 11.79
N PRO A 408 -0.03 -5.35 11.27
CA PRO A 408 -0.45 -5.13 9.90
C PRO A 408 -0.69 -3.63 9.62
N TYR A 409 -0.06 -3.12 8.57
CA TYR A 409 -0.12 -1.71 8.21
C TYR A 409 -0.04 -1.54 6.69
N ASP A 410 -0.96 -0.77 6.13
CA ASP A 410 -0.93 -0.34 4.73
C ASP A 410 -1.04 1.19 4.69
N PRO A 411 0.00 1.93 4.27
CA PRO A 411 -0.03 3.39 4.19
C PRO A 411 -1.00 3.91 3.13
N MET A 412 -1.45 3.06 2.20
CA MET A 412 -2.47 3.38 1.19
C MET A 412 -3.87 2.90 1.60
N GLY A 413 -4.01 2.27 2.75
CA GLY A 413 -5.27 1.79 3.32
C GLY A 413 -6.10 2.92 3.95
N TRP A 414 -7.27 2.55 4.48
CA TRP A 414 -8.15 3.49 5.19
C TRP A 414 -7.44 4.18 6.36
N PRO A 415 -7.51 5.52 6.50
CA PRO A 415 -6.82 6.25 7.57
C PRO A 415 -7.17 5.74 8.96
N GLU A 416 -8.40 5.28 9.20
CA GLU A 416 -8.83 4.70 10.47
C GLU A 416 -8.11 3.39 10.78
N LYS A 417 -7.89 2.52 9.77
CA LYS A 417 -7.10 1.29 9.93
C LYS A 417 -5.63 1.63 10.19
N GLN A 418 -5.07 2.61 9.47
CA GLN A 418 -3.71 3.10 9.71
C GLN A 418 -3.54 3.62 11.14
N ARG A 419 -4.44 4.47 11.63
CA ARG A 419 -4.39 5.00 13.01
C ARG A 419 -4.49 3.90 14.06
N ARG A 420 -5.32 2.87 13.84
CA ARG A 420 -5.40 1.71 14.74
C ARG A 420 -4.07 0.96 14.81
N ALA A 421 -3.44 0.69 13.66
CA ALA A 421 -2.13 0.06 13.60
C ALA A 421 -1.05 0.89 14.32
N ILE A 422 -1.00 2.19 14.06
CA ILE A 422 -0.08 3.13 14.71
C ILE A 422 -0.32 3.17 16.23
N ASN A 423 -1.57 3.20 16.69
CA ASN A 423 -1.90 3.15 18.10
C ASN A 423 -1.48 1.83 18.77
N THR A 424 -1.58 0.72 18.07
CA THR A 424 -1.09 -0.59 18.54
C THR A 424 0.42 -0.58 18.68
N LEU A 425 1.15 -0.06 17.69
CA LEU A 425 2.60 0.12 17.76
C LEU A 425 2.96 1.04 18.93
N SER A 426 2.38 2.23 19.01
CA SER A 426 2.77 3.24 20.00
C SER A 426 2.55 2.81 21.46
N LYS A 427 1.65 1.87 21.73
CA LYS A 427 1.39 1.33 23.07
C LYS A 427 2.29 0.15 23.45
N ASN A 428 3.13 -0.35 22.56
CA ASN A 428 3.97 -1.51 22.83
C ASN A 428 5.31 -1.10 23.45
N SER A 429 5.38 -1.11 24.77
CA SER A 429 6.58 -0.76 25.55
C SER A 429 7.76 -1.68 25.26
N THR A 430 7.52 -3.00 25.17
CA THR A 430 8.57 -3.98 24.89
C THR A 430 9.22 -3.78 23.52
N ALA A 431 8.41 -3.48 22.48
CA ALA A 431 8.95 -3.15 21.17
C ALA A 431 9.74 -1.83 21.19
N SER A 432 9.24 -0.84 21.93
CA SER A 432 9.94 0.44 22.12
C SER A 432 11.29 0.26 22.80
N GLU A 433 11.37 -0.51 23.87
CA GLU A 433 12.62 -0.80 24.58
C GLU A 433 13.64 -1.51 23.68
N ARG A 434 13.21 -2.57 22.97
CA ARG A 434 14.07 -3.32 22.04
C ARG A 434 14.59 -2.43 20.91
N TYR A 435 13.72 -1.64 20.31
CA TYR A 435 14.09 -0.72 19.25
C TYR A 435 15.12 0.30 19.74
N ASN A 436 14.84 0.99 20.85
CA ASN A 436 15.70 2.02 21.38
C ASN A 436 17.06 1.45 21.84
N GLN A 437 17.09 0.22 22.37
CA GLN A 437 18.36 -0.45 22.70
C GLN A 437 19.19 -0.68 21.43
N ARG A 438 18.59 -1.21 20.36
CA ARG A 438 19.30 -1.40 19.08
C ARG A 438 19.83 -0.10 18.49
N MET A 439 19.07 1.02 18.62
CA MET A 439 19.56 2.31 18.14
C MET A 439 20.76 2.80 18.94
N ARG A 440 20.78 2.61 20.27
CA ARG A 440 21.94 2.91 21.10
C ARG A 440 23.16 2.07 20.72
N ASP A 441 22.97 0.77 20.55
CA ASP A 441 24.06 -0.15 20.17
C ASP A 441 24.67 0.22 18.81
N ALA A 442 23.83 0.59 17.84
CA ALA A 442 24.27 1.04 16.52
C ALA A 442 25.01 2.40 16.57
N ALA A 443 24.61 3.30 17.46
CA ALA A 443 25.26 4.60 17.62
C ALA A 443 26.67 4.48 18.24
N VAL A 444 26.90 3.49 19.11
CA VAL A 444 28.23 3.23 19.71
C VAL A 444 29.21 2.60 18.70
N GLY A 445 28.69 1.88 17.71
CA GLY A 445 29.48 1.24 16.65
C GLY A 445 29.87 2.15 15.48
N ARG A 446 29.42 3.38 15.48
CA ARG A 446 29.81 4.45 14.54
C ARG A 446 30.91 5.30 15.12
#